data_05397efe38cd16faf84a37c065caa796
#
_entry.id   05397efe38cd16faf84a37c065caa796
#
_cell.length_a   1.000
_cell.length_b   1.000
_cell.length_c   1.000
_cell.angle_alpha   90.00
_cell.angle_beta   90.00
_cell.angle_gamma   90.00
#
_symmetry.space_group_name_H-M   'P 1'
#
loop_
_entity.id
_entity.type
_entity.pdbx_description
1 polymer ?
#
loop_
_entity_poly.entity_id
_entity_poly.type
_entity_poly.pdbx_seq_one_letter_code
_entity_poly.pdbx_strand_id
1 'polypeptide(L)'
;MLKTYLAHAIEATDGASTYDENVKYLLADRQVLAYILIYAITEFRDMTMDQAMDCIGDEIEIGARAADPGLSNLGSIRGTNTEDSVPGEGTNIYDVRFNAYLKKDGIKILVDVEAQKSTDSGKLGYHLENRIVFYLSRMISAQKLTEFFHSDYDNLKRVRGIWICMDGDDEGFIEEIGLDGKRILGDDYGIRREDTDYV
;
A
#
# COMPACT_ATOMS: atom_id res chain seq x y z
N MET A 1 33.19 -0.92 6.03
CA MET A 1 31.88 -0.30 5.79
C MET A 1 30.89 -1.45 5.61
N LEU A 2 30.01 -1.70 6.57
CA LEU A 2 28.97 -2.72 6.42
C LEU A 2 28.04 -2.26 5.29
N LYS A 3 27.99 -3.03 4.21
CA LYS A 3 26.99 -2.79 3.16
C LYS A 3 25.63 -2.98 3.77
N THR A 4 24.75 -2.00 3.62
CA THR A 4 23.37 -2.12 4.05
C THR A 4 22.69 -3.22 3.23
N TYR A 5 21.68 -3.87 3.78
CA TYR A 5 20.86 -4.87 3.09
C TYR A 5 20.36 -4.35 1.73
N LEU A 6 20.02 -3.06 1.69
CA LEU A 6 19.66 -2.32 0.48
C LEU A 6 20.74 -2.42 -0.63
N ALA A 7 22.01 -2.26 -0.27
CA ALA A 7 23.11 -2.37 -1.23
C ALA A 7 23.28 -3.79 -1.78
N HIS A 8 23.00 -4.82 -0.95
CA HIS A 8 23.00 -6.22 -1.40
C HIS A 8 21.80 -6.55 -2.30
N ALA A 9 20.61 -6.03 -1.99
CA ALA A 9 19.42 -6.24 -2.82
C ALA A 9 19.59 -5.61 -4.22
N ILE A 10 20.20 -4.44 -4.31
CA ILE A 10 20.49 -3.76 -5.58
C ILE A 10 21.56 -4.51 -6.40
N GLU A 11 22.57 -5.09 -5.76
CA GLU A 11 23.65 -5.84 -6.44
C GLU A 11 23.22 -7.24 -6.93
N ALA A 12 22.14 -7.82 -6.37
CA ALA A 12 21.70 -9.18 -6.69
C ALA A 12 20.76 -9.29 -7.92
N THR A 13 20.57 -8.22 -8.68
CA THR A 13 19.56 -8.11 -9.76
C THR A 13 20.02 -8.69 -11.10
N ASP A 14 20.35 -9.96 -11.19
CA ASP A 14 20.79 -10.60 -12.45
C ASP A 14 19.74 -11.52 -13.13
N GLY A 15 18.43 -11.37 -12.83
CA GLY A 15 17.35 -12.12 -13.48
C GLY A 15 15.97 -11.50 -13.28
N ALA A 16 15.05 -11.64 -14.25
CA ALA A 16 13.74 -10.96 -14.24
C ALA A 16 12.84 -11.35 -13.04
N SER A 17 12.91 -12.59 -12.55
CA SER A 17 12.16 -13.03 -11.35
C SER A 17 12.78 -12.51 -10.06
N THR A 18 14.10 -12.47 -9.98
CA THR A 18 14.86 -11.87 -8.88
C THR A 18 14.70 -10.35 -8.80
N TYR A 19 14.47 -9.68 -9.93
CA TYR A 19 14.22 -8.25 -9.95
C TYR A 19 12.92 -7.88 -9.23
N ASP A 20 11.83 -8.56 -9.54
CA ASP A 20 10.52 -8.33 -8.92
C ASP A 20 10.56 -8.58 -7.40
N GLU A 21 11.16 -9.69 -6.97
CA GLU A 21 11.35 -10.00 -5.55
C GLU A 21 12.21 -8.96 -4.83
N ASN A 22 13.32 -8.55 -5.43
CA ASN A 22 14.22 -7.56 -4.83
C ASN A 22 13.58 -6.19 -4.69
N VAL A 23 12.75 -5.78 -5.66
CA VAL A 23 11.98 -4.53 -5.58
C VAL A 23 10.99 -4.58 -4.42
N LYS A 24 10.27 -5.69 -4.23
CA LYS A 24 9.35 -5.86 -3.10
C LYS A 24 10.06 -5.77 -1.75
N TYR A 25 11.21 -6.41 -1.61
CA TYR A 25 12.02 -6.31 -0.39
C TYR A 25 12.55 -4.88 -0.15
N LEU A 26 12.95 -4.18 -1.21
CA LEU A 26 13.34 -2.78 -1.11
C LEU A 26 12.19 -1.91 -0.63
N LEU A 27 11.01 -2.08 -1.22
CA LEU A 27 9.81 -1.34 -0.84
C LEU A 27 9.34 -1.67 0.59
N ALA A 28 9.63 -2.87 1.10
CA ALA A 28 9.30 -3.27 2.47
C ALA A 28 10.29 -2.75 3.53
N ASP A 29 11.38 -2.09 3.13
CA ASP A 29 12.28 -1.44 4.08
C ASP A 29 11.57 -0.27 4.78
N ARG A 30 11.63 -0.22 6.13
CA ARG A 30 10.89 0.79 6.92
C ARG A 30 11.29 2.23 6.60
N GLN A 31 12.54 2.49 6.24
CA GLN A 31 12.98 3.83 5.86
C GLN A 31 12.40 4.21 4.50
N VAL A 32 12.39 3.26 3.55
CA VAL A 32 11.79 3.47 2.23
C VAL A 32 10.29 3.71 2.37
N LEU A 33 9.59 2.91 3.17
CA LEU A 33 8.16 3.10 3.44
C LEU A 33 7.89 4.44 4.12
N ALA A 34 8.72 4.88 5.07
CA ALA A 34 8.56 6.18 5.71
C ALA A 34 8.72 7.33 4.71
N TYR A 35 9.68 7.26 3.79
CA TYR A 35 9.77 8.22 2.67
C TYR A 35 8.52 8.21 1.82
N ILE A 36 8.04 7.04 1.41
CA ILE A 36 6.82 6.91 0.61
C ILE A 36 5.63 7.56 1.35
N LEU A 37 5.44 7.27 2.64
CA LEU A 37 4.36 7.86 3.43
C LEU A 37 4.43 9.39 3.43
N ILE A 38 5.61 9.98 3.71
CA ILE A 38 5.79 11.44 3.79
C ILE A 38 5.49 12.12 2.44
N TYR A 39 5.89 11.51 1.33
CA TYR A 39 5.74 12.13 0.02
C TYR A 39 4.40 11.84 -0.65
N ALA A 40 3.81 10.66 -0.43
CA ALA A 40 2.61 10.23 -1.13
C ALA A 40 1.31 10.43 -0.33
N ILE A 41 1.37 10.50 1.01
CA ILE A 41 0.15 10.53 1.84
C ILE A 41 0.09 11.82 2.64
N THR A 42 -1.00 12.56 2.48
CA THR A 42 -1.20 13.89 3.09
C THR A 42 -1.07 13.86 4.60
N GLU A 43 -1.56 12.83 5.27
CA GLU A 43 -1.53 12.69 6.72
C GLU A 43 -0.11 12.62 7.32
N PHE A 44 0.90 12.28 6.50
CA PHE A 44 2.31 12.13 6.93
C PHE A 44 3.22 13.24 6.44
N ARG A 45 2.74 14.17 5.60
CA ARG A 45 3.55 15.16 4.88
C ARG A 45 4.43 16.03 5.78
N ASP A 46 3.94 16.37 6.98
CA ASP A 46 4.66 17.24 7.92
C ASP A 46 5.48 16.48 8.95
N MET A 47 5.62 15.15 8.81
CA MET A 47 6.37 14.31 9.73
C MET A 47 7.86 14.27 9.39
N THR A 48 8.68 14.13 10.42
CA THR A 48 10.07 13.73 10.24
C THR A 48 10.15 12.24 9.88
N MET A 49 11.30 11.81 9.36
CA MET A 49 11.55 10.40 9.04
C MET A 49 11.29 9.47 10.23
N ASP A 50 11.82 9.84 11.41
CA ASP A 50 11.65 9.03 12.63
C ASP A 50 10.18 8.95 13.04
N GLN A 51 9.44 10.05 12.94
CA GLN A 51 7.99 10.09 13.24
C GLN A 51 7.21 9.19 12.28
N ALA A 52 7.52 9.24 10.98
CA ALA A 52 6.86 8.40 9.99
C ALA A 52 7.20 6.92 10.18
N MET A 53 8.46 6.58 10.48
CA MET A 53 8.85 5.20 10.84
C MET A 53 8.11 4.68 12.08
N ASP A 54 7.91 5.53 13.09
CA ASP A 54 7.15 5.17 14.31
C ASP A 54 5.65 4.96 14.06
N CYS A 55 5.14 5.46 12.94
CA CYS A 55 3.76 5.23 12.53
C CYS A 55 3.55 3.89 11.80
N ILE A 56 4.61 3.28 11.24
CA ILE A 56 4.53 1.99 10.56
C ILE A 56 4.34 0.89 11.60
N GLY A 57 3.35 0.03 11.39
CA GLY A 57 3.10 -1.14 12.25
C GLY A 57 4.27 -2.14 12.25
N ASP A 58 4.25 -3.05 13.22
CA ASP A 58 5.33 -4.03 13.37
C ASP A 58 5.31 -5.11 12.29
N GLU A 59 4.15 -5.34 11.67
CA GLU A 59 3.97 -6.33 10.62
C GLU A 59 3.95 -5.63 9.26
N ILE A 60 4.92 -5.99 8.41
CA ILE A 60 4.99 -5.62 7.00
C ILE A 60 4.88 -6.92 6.22
N GLU A 61 3.86 -7.03 5.40
CA GLU A 61 3.57 -8.21 4.59
C GLU A 61 4.11 -8.00 3.18
N ILE A 62 4.86 -8.98 2.68
CA ILE A 62 5.43 -8.96 1.32
C ILE A 62 4.76 -10.07 0.52
N GLY A 63 4.22 -9.74 -0.63
CA GLY A 63 3.66 -10.68 -1.59
C GLY A 63 4.76 -11.48 -2.29
N ALA A 64 5.32 -12.46 -1.59
CA ALA A 64 6.28 -13.40 -2.15
C ALA A 64 5.72 -14.81 -2.08
N ARG A 65 5.87 -15.58 -3.14
CA ARG A 65 5.85 -17.05 -3.04
C ARG A 65 6.97 -17.44 -2.08
N ALA A 66 6.66 -18.29 -1.11
CA ALA A 66 7.50 -18.75 -0.01
C ALA A 66 9.01 -18.51 -0.21
N ALA A 67 9.57 -17.60 0.57
CA ALA A 67 11.00 -17.34 0.58
C ALA A 67 11.76 -18.57 1.09
N ASP A 68 12.94 -18.81 0.52
CA ASP A 68 13.88 -19.83 0.97
C ASP A 68 14.17 -19.75 2.48
N PRO A 69 14.25 -20.89 3.18
CA PRO A 69 14.54 -20.93 4.60
C PRO A 69 16.01 -20.57 4.88
N GLY A 70 16.29 -19.29 5.01
CA GLY A 70 17.65 -18.80 5.30
C GLY A 70 17.77 -17.32 5.62
N LEU A 71 16.74 -16.53 5.40
CA LEU A 71 16.74 -15.07 5.62
C LEU A 71 16.07 -14.70 6.96
N SER A 72 16.63 -15.14 8.09
CA SER A 72 16.04 -15.05 9.41
C SER A 72 16.29 -13.74 10.17
N ASN A 73 16.72 -12.64 9.55
CA ASN A 73 17.06 -11.38 10.23
C ASN A 73 16.17 -10.18 9.91
N LEU A 74 15.11 -10.37 9.17
CA LEU A 74 14.04 -9.36 9.05
C LEU A 74 13.01 -9.69 10.14
N GLY A 75 12.71 -8.72 10.99
CA GLY A 75 11.71 -8.90 12.05
C GLY A 75 10.43 -9.45 11.47
N SER A 76 10.02 -10.60 12.00
CA SER A 76 8.75 -11.32 11.77
C SER A 76 8.00 -10.98 10.47
N ILE A 77 8.56 -11.40 9.32
CA ILE A 77 7.80 -11.45 8.06
C ILE A 77 6.88 -12.67 8.17
N ARG A 78 5.65 -12.46 8.60
CA ARG A 78 4.59 -13.46 8.47
C ARG A 78 3.93 -13.24 7.13
N GLY A 79 4.23 -14.10 6.15
CA GLY A 79 3.51 -14.15 4.87
C GLY A 79 2.08 -14.63 5.09
N THR A 80 1.23 -13.77 5.63
CA THR A 80 -0.20 -14.03 5.82
C THR A 80 -0.95 -12.80 5.39
N ASN A 81 -1.65 -12.85 4.27
CA ASN A 81 -2.65 -11.91 3.76
C ASN A 81 -2.24 -10.88 2.70
N THR A 82 -1.15 -11.07 1.98
CA THR A 82 -0.99 -10.39 0.68
C THR A 82 -1.91 -10.98 -0.39
N GLU A 83 -2.50 -12.16 -0.13
CA GLU A 83 -3.48 -12.81 -1.01
C GLU A 83 -4.90 -12.51 -0.51
N ASP A 84 -5.67 -11.80 -1.33
CA ASP A 84 -7.10 -11.60 -1.12
C ASP A 84 -7.88 -12.48 -2.09
N SER A 85 -8.41 -13.57 -1.58
CA SER A 85 -9.11 -14.58 -2.36
C SER A 85 -10.61 -14.58 -2.04
N VAL A 86 -11.43 -14.38 -3.08
CA VAL A 86 -12.87 -14.54 -2.99
C VAL A 86 -13.30 -15.71 -3.87
N PRO A 87 -14.08 -16.66 -3.36
CA PRO A 87 -14.56 -17.77 -4.15
C PRO A 87 -15.26 -17.30 -5.43
N GLY A 88 -14.74 -17.71 -6.59
CA GLY A 88 -15.25 -17.34 -7.91
C GLY A 88 -14.68 -16.07 -8.55
N GLU A 89 -13.89 -15.27 -7.81
CA GLU A 89 -13.30 -14.02 -8.32
C GLU A 89 -11.77 -14.09 -8.50
N GLY A 90 -11.14 -15.20 -8.10
CA GLY A 90 -9.68 -15.35 -8.14
C GLY A 90 -8.98 -14.76 -6.91
N THR A 91 -7.66 -14.68 -6.99
CA THR A 91 -6.81 -14.17 -5.91
C THR A 91 -6.09 -12.91 -6.38
N ASN A 92 -6.23 -11.82 -5.61
CA ASN A 92 -5.39 -10.63 -5.77
C ASN A 92 -4.16 -10.77 -4.89
N ILE A 93 -3.01 -10.47 -5.45
CA ILE A 93 -1.73 -10.49 -4.75
C ILE A 93 -1.22 -9.07 -4.69
N TYR A 94 -0.98 -8.58 -3.48
CA TYR A 94 -0.41 -7.27 -3.20
C TYR A 94 1.11 -7.40 -3.04
N ASP A 95 1.86 -6.37 -3.45
CA ASP A 95 3.32 -6.41 -3.34
C ASP A 95 3.81 -6.20 -1.91
N VAL A 96 3.41 -5.09 -1.28
CA VAL A 96 3.76 -4.78 0.11
C VAL A 96 2.55 -4.20 0.83
N ARG A 97 2.12 -4.82 1.94
CA ARG A 97 1.01 -4.34 2.77
C ARG A 97 1.45 -4.14 4.21
N PHE A 98 0.96 -3.08 4.83
CA PHE A 98 1.18 -2.80 6.24
C PHE A 98 0.10 -1.88 6.80
N ASN A 99 0.08 -1.78 8.14
CA ASN A 99 -0.76 -0.83 8.82
C ASN A 99 0.07 0.38 9.25
N ALA A 100 -0.42 1.59 9.01
CA ALA A 100 0.13 2.81 9.56
C ALA A 100 -0.81 3.37 10.64
N TYR A 101 -0.24 3.96 11.71
CA TYR A 101 -0.98 4.42 12.87
C TYR A 101 -0.65 5.88 13.17
N LEU A 102 -1.63 6.77 13.01
CA LEU A 102 -1.55 8.14 13.48
C LEU A 102 -1.90 8.16 14.98
N LYS A 103 -0.89 7.96 15.83
CA LYS A 103 -1.06 7.72 17.27
C LYS A 103 -1.78 8.86 17.99
N LYS A 104 -1.60 10.11 17.52
CA LYS A 104 -2.26 11.29 18.10
C LYS A 104 -3.76 11.29 17.90
N ASP A 105 -4.22 10.79 16.75
CA ASP A 105 -5.60 10.84 16.33
C ASP A 105 -6.31 9.51 16.50
N GLY A 106 -5.57 8.45 16.88
CA GLY A 106 -6.09 7.08 17.02
C GLY A 106 -6.51 6.45 15.68
N ILE A 107 -5.99 7.00 14.56
CA ILE A 107 -6.36 6.57 13.21
C ILE A 107 -5.45 5.43 12.77
N LYS A 108 -6.05 4.34 12.29
CA LYS A 108 -5.39 3.25 11.57
C LYS A 108 -5.64 3.41 10.08
N ILE A 109 -4.58 3.30 9.29
CA ILE A 109 -4.60 3.34 7.83
C ILE A 109 -4.04 2.01 7.31
N LEU A 110 -4.77 1.36 6.41
CA LEU A 110 -4.31 0.17 5.70
C LEU A 110 -3.58 0.65 4.44
N VAL A 111 -2.31 0.33 4.32
CA VAL A 111 -1.47 0.79 3.21
C VAL A 111 -1.04 -0.39 2.36
N ASP A 112 -1.15 -0.20 1.06
CA ASP A 112 -0.64 -1.08 0.02
C ASP A 112 0.35 -0.31 -0.87
N VAL A 113 1.51 -0.90 -1.15
CA VAL A 113 2.53 -0.31 -2.03
C VAL A 113 2.83 -1.30 -3.14
N GLU A 114 2.56 -0.89 -4.36
CA GLU A 114 2.73 -1.69 -5.58
C GLU A 114 3.87 -1.14 -6.44
N ALA A 115 4.72 -2.03 -6.93
CA ALA A 115 5.74 -1.73 -7.93
C ALA A 115 5.23 -2.04 -9.33
N GLN A 116 4.90 -1.01 -10.09
CA GLN A 116 4.35 -1.15 -11.45
C GLN A 116 5.42 -0.91 -12.52
N LYS A 117 5.76 -1.95 -13.26
CA LYS A 117 6.80 -1.89 -14.28
C LYS A 117 6.43 -1.04 -15.49
N SER A 118 5.16 -1.03 -15.88
CA SER A 118 4.67 -0.25 -17.02
C SER A 118 3.27 0.27 -16.77
N THR A 119 3.00 1.49 -17.24
CA THR A 119 1.67 2.14 -17.25
C THR A 119 0.98 2.03 -18.62
N ASP A 120 1.69 1.55 -19.64
CA ASP A 120 1.19 1.42 -21.00
C ASP A 120 0.05 0.38 -21.09
N SER A 121 -1.17 0.85 -21.32
CA SER A 121 -2.35 0.01 -21.44
C SER A 121 -2.26 -1.03 -22.57
N GLY A 122 -1.49 -0.74 -23.63
CA GLY A 122 -1.24 -1.69 -24.73
C GLY A 122 -0.40 -2.90 -24.26
N LYS A 123 0.56 -2.69 -23.34
CA LYS A 123 1.37 -3.75 -22.75
C LYS A 123 0.62 -4.48 -21.64
N LEU A 124 -0.16 -3.76 -20.84
CA LEU A 124 -0.92 -4.32 -19.73
C LEU A 124 -2.16 -5.09 -20.18
N GLY A 125 -2.80 -4.67 -21.29
CA GLY A 125 -4.11 -5.15 -21.72
C GLY A 125 -5.29 -4.54 -20.96
N TYR A 126 -5.03 -3.55 -20.08
CA TYR A 126 -6.02 -2.79 -19.31
C TYR A 126 -5.47 -1.42 -18.93
N HIS A 127 -6.34 -0.51 -18.49
CA HIS A 127 -5.95 0.78 -17.92
C HIS A 127 -5.56 0.60 -16.44
N LEU A 128 -4.41 1.12 -16.04
CA LEU A 128 -3.87 0.96 -14.70
C LEU A 128 -4.82 1.51 -13.63
N GLU A 129 -5.48 2.63 -13.90
CA GLU A 129 -6.44 3.28 -13.00
C GLU A 129 -7.60 2.33 -12.61
N ASN A 130 -8.07 1.52 -13.54
CA ASN A 130 -9.11 0.53 -13.27
C ASN A 130 -8.62 -0.54 -12.28
N ARG A 131 -7.37 -0.97 -12.40
CA ARG A 131 -6.76 -1.90 -11.45
C ARG A 131 -6.59 -1.26 -10.07
N ILE A 132 -6.13 0.00 -10.01
CA ILE A 132 -6.00 0.77 -8.76
C ILE A 132 -7.35 0.82 -8.04
N VAL A 133 -8.41 1.27 -8.72
CA VAL A 133 -9.76 1.35 -8.13
C VAL A 133 -10.24 -0.03 -7.65
N PHE A 134 -9.99 -1.08 -8.41
CA PHE A 134 -10.38 -2.44 -8.04
C PHE A 134 -9.64 -2.90 -6.77
N TYR A 135 -8.32 -2.69 -6.67
CA TYR A 135 -7.51 -3.07 -5.51
C TYR A 135 -7.95 -2.33 -4.25
N LEU A 136 -8.17 -1.01 -4.34
CA LEU A 136 -8.67 -0.21 -3.21
C LEU A 136 -10.05 -0.68 -2.75
N SER A 137 -10.95 -0.97 -3.69
CA SER A 137 -12.28 -1.51 -3.38
C SER A 137 -12.21 -2.85 -2.65
N ARG A 138 -11.26 -3.70 -3.04
CA ARG A 138 -10.99 -4.97 -2.37
C ARG A 138 -10.47 -4.78 -0.95
N MET A 139 -9.53 -3.84 -0.74
CA MET A 139 -9.02 -3.50 0.59
C MET A 139 -10.13 -2.96 1.51
N ILE A 140 -11.06 -2.17 0.97
CA ILE A 140 -12.23 -1.70 1.72
C ILE A 140 -13.14 -2.88 2.09
N SER A 141 -13.50 -3.71 1.11
CA SER A 141 -14.42 -4.84 1.29
C SER A 141 -13.86 -5.90 2.25
N ALA A 142 -12.55 -6.18 2.19
CA ALA A 142 -11.88 -7.17 3.02
C ALA A 142 -11.85 -6.82 4.52
N GLN A 143 -12.19 -5.59 4.90
CA GLN A 143 -12.25 -5.16 6.30
C GLN A 143 -13.43 -5.74 7.05
N LYS A 144 -14.47 -6.19 6.35
CA LYS A 144 -15.61 -6.87 7.00
C LYS A 144 -15.14 -8.20 7.59
N LEU A 145 -15.43 -8.41 8.88
CA LEU A 145 -15.00 -9.53 9.72
C LEU A 145 -13.53 -9.46 10.19
N THR A 146 -12.79 -8.43 9.82
CA THR A 146 -11.42 -8.17 10.30
C THR A 146 -11.33 -6.89 11.10
N GLU A 147 -11.76 -5.76 10.54
CA GLU A 147 -11.74 -4.45 11.19
C GLU A 147 -13.12 -4.11 11.81
N PHE A 148 -14.19 -4.58 11.22
CA PHE A 148 -15.54 -4.39 11.75
C PHE A 148 -16.43 -5.62 11.53
N PHE A 149 -17.48 -5.73 12.37
CA PHE A 149 -18.44 -6.83 12.37
C PHE A 149 -19.87 -6.31 12.20
N HIS A 150 -20.76 -7.17 11.70
CA HIS A 150 -22.17 -6.83 11.47
C HIS A 150 -22.34 -5.59 10.58
N SER A 151 -23.00 -4.56 11.08
CA SER A 151 -23.30 -3.29 10.40
C SER A 151 -22.55 -2.11 11.03
N ASP A 152 -21.46 -2.37 11.74
CA ASP A 152 -20.64 -1.36 12.41
C ASP A 152 -19.66 -0.71 11.40
N TYR A 153 -20.23 -0.05 10.39
CA TYR A 153 -19.49 0.56 9.30
C TYR A 153 -18.65 1.78 9.74
N ASP A 154 -18.95 2.38 10.90
CA ASP A 154 -18.16 3.50 11.43
C ASP A 154 -16.75 3.08 11.86
N ASN A 155 -16.51 1.78 11.99
CA ASN A 155 -15.18 1.21 12.22
C ASN A 155 -14.38 0.93 10.94
N LEU A 156 -14.90 1.27 9.76
CA LEU A 156 -14.15 1.18 8.52
C LEU A 156 -12.88 2.02 8.60
N LYS A 157 -11.74 1.42 8.29
CA LYS A 157 -10.43 2.09 8.31
C LYS A 157 -10.13 2.69 6.94
N ARG A 158 -9.35 3.76 6.94
CA ARG A 158 -8.82 4.36 5.71
C ARG A 158 -7.93 3.37 4.97
N VAL A 159 -7.99 3.39 3.66
CA VAL A 159 -7.07 2.65 2.79
C VAL A 159 -6.26 3.62 1.94
N ARG A 160 -5.00 3.28 1.68
CA ARG A 160 -4.13 4.02 0.77
C ARG A 160 -3.39 3.01 -0.10
N GLY A 161 -3.55 3.11 -1.41
CA GLY A 161 -2.79 2.35 -2.39
C GLY A 161 -1.78 3.27 -3.05
N ILE A 162 -0.51 2.89 -3.04
CA ILE A 162 0.58 3.67 -3.61
C ILE A 162 1.20 2.86 -4.74
N TRP A 163 1.14 3.38 -5.96
CA TRP A 163 1.64 2.72 -7.15
C TRP A 163 2.89 3.43 -7.64
N ILE A 164 4.04 2.76 -7.54
CA ILE A 164 5.32 3.30 -7.99
C ILE A 164 5.54 2.83 -9.42
N CYS A 165 5.27 3.72 -10.38
CA CYS A 165 5.39 3.44 -11.81
C CYS A 165 6.83 3.69 -12.27
N MET A 166 7.46 2.65 -12.85
CA MET A 166 8.88 2.65 -13.17
C MET A 166 9.19 3.08 -14.61
N ASP A 167 8.16 3.31 -15.43
CA ASP A 167 8.28 3.75 -16.82
C ASP A 167 7.92 5.24 -17.00
N GLY A 168 7.97 6.02 -15.91
CA GLY A 168 7.80 7.46 -15.94
C GLY A 168 8.91 8.15 -16.76
N ASP A 169 8.61 9.35 -17.23
CA ASP A 169 9.57 10.23 -17.87
C ASP A 169 10.46 10.97 -16.84
N ASP A 170 11.41 11.78 -17.34
CA ASP A 170 12.36 12.49 -16.49
C ASP A 170 11.71 13.57 -15.60
N GLU A 171 10.46 13.97 -15.86
CA GLU A 171 9.79 15.02 -15.10
C GLU A 171 9.06 14.47 -13.86
N GLY A 172 8.64 13.21 -13.87
CA GLY A 172 7.93 12.55 -12.79
C GLY A 172 6.66 13.32 -12.32
N PHE A 173 5.62 12.63 -11.93
CA PHE A 173 4.43 13.24 -11.34
C PHE A 173 3.85 12.34 -10.23
N ILE A 174 3.04 12.93 -9.36
CA ILE A 174 2.20 12.23 -8.41
C ILE A 174 0.76 12.56 -8.74
N GLU A 175 -0.05 11.54 -8.99
CA GLU A 175 -1.48 11.67 -9.21
C GLU A 175 -2.23 11.00 -8.07
N GLU A 176 -3.27 11.64 -7.57
CA GLU A 176 -4.14 11.11 -6.52
C GLU A 176 -5.48 10.70 -7.13
N ILE A 177 -5.90 9.46 -6.88
CA ILE A 177 -7.19 8.91 -7.27
C ILE A 177 -7.97 8.58 -6.00
N GLY A 178 -9.08 9.26 -5.78
CA GLY A 178 -9.88 9.11 -4.57
C GLY A 178 -11.38 9.00 -4.85
N LEU A 179 -12.13 8.67 -3.79
CA LEU A 179 -13.60 8.74 -3.81
C LEU A 179 -14.03 10.12 -3.31
N ASP A 180 -14.64 10.92 -4.18
CA ASP A 180 -15.18 12.22 -3.81
C ASP A 180 -16.72 12.22 -3.86
N GLY A 181 -17.34 12.68 -2.77
CA GLY A 181 -18.78 12.87 -2.66
C GLY A 181 -19.21 14.25 -3.16
N LYS A 182 -19.96 14.32 -4.26
CA LYS A 182 -20.55 15.57 -4.76
C LYS A 182 -22.03 15.62 -4.47
N ARG A 183 -22.45 16.66 -3.72
CA ARG A 183 -23.89 16.94 -3.60
C ARG A 183 -24.45 17.49 -4.89
N ILE A 184 -25.55 16.91 -5.38
CA ILE A 184 -26.19 17.29 -6.63
C ILE A 184 -27.45 18.13 -6.36
N LEU A 185 -28.13 17.90 -5.23
CA LEU A 185 -29.39 18.56 -4.87
C LEU A 185 -29.56 18.62 -3.35
N GLY A 186 -30.21 19.70 -2.85
CA GLY A 186 -30.57 19.86 -1.43
C GLY A 186 -29.52 20.60 -0.59
N ASP A 187 -29.93 20.98 0.63
CA ASP A 187 -29.07 21.67 1.59
C ASP A 187 -28.16 20.72 2.37
N ASP A 188 -27.20 21.27 3.13
CA ASP A 188 -26.20 20.48 3.83
C ASP A 188 -26.76 19.87 5.11
N TYR A 189 -27.33 18.68 5.00
CA TYR A 189 -27.73 17.88 6.15
C TYR A 189 -26.58 16.97 6.61
N GLY A 190 -25.58 17.55 7.26
CA GLY A 190 -24.75 16.87 8.25
C GLY A 190 -23.95 15.63 7.84
N ILE A 191 -23.76 15.34 6.56
CA ILE A 191 -22.69 14.39 6.18
C ILE A 191 -21.37 15.15 6.33
N ARG A 192 -20.67 14.87 7.42
CA ARG A 192 -19.33 15.41 7.66
C ARG A 192 -18.39 14.79 6.65
N ARG A 193 -17.99 15.55 5.62
CA ARG A 193 -17.02 15.11 4.62
C ARG A 193 -15.65 14.80 5.24
N GLU A 194 -15.32 15.46 6.34
CA GLU A 194 -14.10 15.29 7.10
C GLU A 194 -13.94 13.88 7.67
N ASP A 195 -15.06 13.16 7.88
CA ASP A 195 -15.06 11.82 8.44
C ASP A 195 -15.11 10.71 7.36
N THR A 196 -15.18 11.04 6.06
CA THR A 196 -15.38 10.08 4.95
C THR A 196 -14.20 9.93 4.01
N ASP A 197 -13.01 10.35 4.41
CA ASP A 197 -11.76 10.16 3.66
C ASP A 197 -11.23 8.72 3.83
N TYR A 198 -11.87 7.76 3.17
CA TYR A 198 -11.52 6.34 3.27
C TYR A 198 -10.53 5.88 2.21
N VAL A 199 -10.32 6.65 1.13
CA VAL A 199 -9.46 6.28 -0.01
C VAL A 199 -8.59 7.44 -0.41
#